data_780902229d9eca5c2e7e6fa5b7fc00ec
#
_entry.id   780902229d9eca5c2e7e6fa5b7fc00ec
#
_cell.length_a   1.000
_cell.length_b   1.000
_cell.length_c   1.000
_cell.angle_alpha   90.00
_cell.angle_beta   90.00
_cell.angle_gamma   90.00
#
_symmetry.space_group_name_H-M   'P 1'
#
loop_
_entity.id
_entity.type
_entity.pdbx_description
1 polymer ?
#
loop_
_entity_poly.entity_id
_entity_poly.type
_entity_poly.pdbx_seq_one_letter_code
_entity_poly.pdbx_strand_id
1 'polypeptide(L)'
;FFTTFTPSGETRIEAGMIDGSPLPEGVRISQVKLGEGLSGTVSKPSDRVSAVEWNSGATATIVELAGEIKQPVLVKVHGAGLDLDAFHLVIAAADNAHADVVVEHDGDARLAEGVEIITGKYSHVSTTFIQEWNTGSKHVGNHRIRVGEGASLRHAVVTLGGDVVRIRMDQDFDGEQADLNMLGIYFV
;
A
#
# COMPACT_ATOMS: atom_id res chain seq x y z
N PHE A 1 15.51 9.68 6.67
CA PHE A 1 15.49 10.15 5.28
C PHE A 1 14.29 9.54 4.57
N PHE A 2 13.46 10.38 3.98
CA PHE A 2 12.36 9.95 3.13
C PHE A 2 12.79 10.03 1.66
N THR A 3 12.41 9.02 0.88
CA THR A 3 12.52 9.09 -0.57
C THR A 3 11.21 9.59 -1.13
N THR A 4 11.24 10.64 -1.96
CA THR A 4 10.05 11.26 -2.56
C THR A 4 9.85 10.78 -3.98
N PHE A 5 8.64 10.42 -4.32
CA PHE A 5 8.22 9.96 -5.64
C PHE A 5 6.99 10.74 -6.13
N THR A 6 6.83 10.85 -7.45
CA THR A 6 5.64 11.43 -8.08
C THR A 6 5.07 10.40 -9.06
N PRO A 7 3.96 9.73 -8.74
CA PRO A 7 3.49 8.58 -9.54
C PRO A 7 2.91 8.97 -10.89
N SER A 8 1.87 9.77 -10.96
CA SER A 8 1.22 10.11 -12.25
C SER A 8 0.49 11.44 -12.20
N GLY A 9 0.75 12.39 -11.51
CA GLY A 9 0.06 13.65 -11.44
C GLY A 9 0.61 14.53 -10.32
N GLU A 10 -0.27 15.09 -9.52
CA GLU A 10 0.10 15.98 -8.43
C GLU A 10 0.31 15.25 -7.10
N THR A 11 -0.10 13.97 -7.01
CA THR A 11 0.09 13.15 -5.80
C THR A 11 1.57 12.93 -5.54
N ARG A 12 2.00 13.25 -4.32
CA ARG A 12 3.37 13.06 -3.88
C ARG A 12 3.46 11.88 -2.92
N ILE A 13 4.43 11.01 -3.15
CA ILE A 13 4.72 9.85 -2.30
C ILE A 13 6.04 10.08 -1.59
N GLU A 14 6.04 9.90 -0.28
CA GLU A 14 7.25 9.86 0.54
C GLU A 14 7.29 8.52 1.28
N ALA A 15 8.41 7.84 1.23
CA ALA A 15 8.56 6.56 1.91
C ALA A 15 9.90 6.48 2.65
N GLY A 16 9.87 5.94 3.87
CA GLY A 16 11.03 5.85 4.75
C GLY A 16 10.67 5.21 6.09
N MET A 17 11.56 5.31 7.06
CA MET A 17 11.26 4.88 8.44
C MET A 17 10.42 5.93 9.17
N ILE A 18 9.51 5.49 10.03
CA ILE A 18 8.56 6.39 10.73
C ILE A 18 9.29 7.42 11.61
N ASP A 19 10.42 7.06 12.16
CA ASP A 19 11.26 7.94 12.99
C ASP A 19 12.25 8.81 12.18
N GLY A 20 12.20 8.72 10.85
CA GLY A 20 13.09 9.45 9.94
C GLY A 20 14.54 8.91 9.90
N SER A 21 14.80 7.78 10.52
CA SER A 21 16.11 7.14 10.45
C SER A 21 16.45 6.65 9.02
N PRO A 22 17.73 6.38 8.70
CA PRO A 22 18.09 5.71 7.44
C PRO A 22 17.42 4.34 7.34
N LEU A 23 17.13 3.90 6.11
CA LEU A 23 16.58 2.56 5.88
C LEU A 23 17.57 1.50 6.43
N PRO A 24 17.11 0.58 7.30
CA PRO A 24 17.95 -0.49 7.81
C PRO A 24 18.21 -1.54 6.72
N GLU A 25 19.20 -2.40 6.97
CA GLU A 25 19.36 -3.61 6.19
C GLU A 25 18.03 -4.41 6.20
N GLY A 26 17.58 -4.85 5.03
CA GLY A 26 16.32 -5.56 4.88
C GLY A 26 15.13 -4.69 4.48
N VAL A 27 15.24 -3.36 4.47
CA VAL A 27 14.22 -2.47 3.88
C VAL A 27 14.74 -1.86 2.59
N ARG A 28 14.04 -2.08 1.50
CA ARG A 28 14.33 -1.47 0.21
C ARG A 28 13.07 -0.81 -0.34
N ILE A 29 13.19 0.44 -0.76
CA ILE A 29 12.13 1.19 -1.39
C ILE A 29 12.57 1.56 -2.81
N SER A 30 11.75 1.22 -3.79
CA SER A 30 12.06 1.46 -5.19
C SER A 30 10.81 1.85 -5.98
N GLN A 31 11.00 2.36 -7.17
CA GLN A 31 9.94 2.64 -8.12
C GLN A 31 10.20 1.90 -9.43
N VAL A 32 9.15 1.30 -9.97
CA VAL A 32 9.20 0.59 -11.26
C VAL A 32 8.01 1.03 -12.11
N LYS A 33 8.05 0.73 -13.40
CA LYS A 33 6.85 0.85 -14.24
C LYS A 33 5.80 -0.15 -13.77
N LEU A 34 4.54 0.27 -13.74
CA LEU A 34 3.44 -0.62 -13.37
C LEU A 34 3.41 -1.87 -14.26
N GLY A 35 3.35 -3.04 -13.63
CA GLY A 35 3.46 -4.34 -14.27
C GLY A 35 4.89 -4.90 -14.40
N GLU A 36 5.90 -4.19 -13.90
CA GLU A 36 7.29 -4.66 -13.84
C GLU A 36 7.70 -5.04 -12.40
N GLY A 37 8.71 -5.88 -12.25
CA GLY A 37 9.22 -6.35 -10.97
C GLY A 37 8.16 -7.14 -10.19
N LEU A 38 7.88 -6.74 -8.96
CA LEU A 38 6.85 -7.35 -8.12
C LEU A 38 5.44 -6.79 -8.38
N SER A 39 5.33 -5.67 -9.09
CA SER A 39 4.05 -5.06 -9.43
C SER A 39 3.29 -5.92 -10.45
N GLY A 40 2.03 -6.19 -10.19
CA GLY A 40 1.17 -7.00 -11.03
C GLY A 40 1.28 -8.51 -10.79
N THR A 41 2.00 -8.93 -9.76
CA THR A 41 2.12 -10.36 -9.43
C THR A 41 0.89 -10.92 -8.73
N VAL A 42 0.18 -10.10 -7.99
CA VAL A 42 -1.06 -10.43 -7.28
C VAL A 42 -2.25 -9.69 -7.89
N SER A 43 -2.06 -8.44 -8.28
CA SER A 43 -3.11 -7.60 -8.83
C SER A 43 -3.19 -7.69 -10.34
N LYS A 44 -4.42 -7.82 -10.85
CA LYS A 44 -4.77 -7.60 -12.26
C LYS A 44 -6.04 -6.76 -12.30
N PRO A 45 -6.22 -5.91 -13.30
CA PRO A 45 -7.46 -5.15 -13.45
C PRO A 45 -8.67 -6.07 -13.43
N SER A 46 -9.56 -5.90 -12.46
CA SER A 46 -10.76 -6.71 -12.28
C SER A 46 -12.06 -5.88 -12.27
N ASP A 47 -11.91 -4.57 -12.19
CA ASP A 47 -13.00 -3.62 -12.26
C ASP A 47 -12.57 -2.33 -12.98
N ARG A 48 -13.52 -1.39 -13.11
CA ARG A 48 -13.27 -0.12 -13.81
C ARG A 48 -12.21 0.73 -13.12
N VAL A 49 -12.13 0.70 -11.80
CA VAL A 49 -11.19 1.53 -11.02
C VAL A 49 -9.77 1.02 -11.22
N SER A 50 -9.55 -0.29 -11.04
CA SER A 50 -8.25 -0.89 -11.29
C SER A 50 -7.82 -0.77 -12.76
N ALA A 51 -8.78 -0.79 -13.71
CA ALA A 51 -8.46 -0.54 -15.11
C ALA A 51 -8.02 0.91 -15.36
N VAL A 52 -8.62 1.90 -14.68
CA VAL A 52 -8.20 3.31 -14.76
C VAL A 52 -6.79 3.47 -14.18
N GLU A 53 -6.54 2.92 -13.02
CA GLU A 53 -5.22 2.95 -12.36
C GLU A 53 -4.16 2.31 -13.26
N TRP A 54 -4.37 1.11 -13.80
CA TRP A 54 -3.44 0.42 -14.68
C TRP A 54 -3.17 1.15 -16.01
N ASN A 55 -4.16 1.87 -16.54
CA ASN A 55 -4.03 2.60 -17.81
C ASN A 55 -3.52 4.05 -17.62
N SER A 56 -3.35 4.51 -16.40
CA SER A 56 -2.88 5.88 -16.12
C SER A 56 -1.42 6.13 -16.51
N GLY A 57 -0.63 5.07 -16.74
CA GLY A 57 0.81 5.17 -16.92
C GLY A 57 1.57 5.36 -15.60
N ALA A 58 0.90 5.15 -14.47
CA ALA A 58 1.49 5.25 -13.15
C ALA A 58 2.73 4.35 -12.98
N THR A 59 3.59 4.75 -12.09
CA THR A 59 4.66 3.90 -11.57
C THR A 59 4.19 3.21 -10.29
N ALA A 60 4.72 2.02 -10.02
CA ALA A 60 4.50 1.33 -8.75
C ALA A 60 5.63 1.66 -7.77
N THR A 61 5.27 2.06 -6.56
CA THR A 61 6.21 2.15 -5.44
C THR A 61 6.25 0.78 -4.76
N ILE A 62 7.46 0.22 -4.62
CA ILE A 62 7.67 -1.10 -4.03
C ILE A 62 8.41 -0.92 -2.71
N VAL A 63 7.85 -1.48 -1.64
CA VAL A 63 8.45 -1.61 -0.31
C VAL A 63 8.76 -3.09 -0.10
N GLU A 64 10.03 -3.45 -0.15
CA GLU A 64 10.53 -4.80 0.11
C GLU A 64 11.04 -4.88 1.55
N LEU A 65 10.63 -5.94 2.25
CA LEU A 65 10.90 -6.16 3.67
C LEU A 65 11.55 -7.52 3.88
N ALA A 66 12.69 -7.57 4.56
CA ALA A 66 13.39 -8.80 4.87
C ALA A 66 13.97 -8.76 6.29
N GLY A 67 13.95 -9.90 6.99
CA GLY A 67 14.43 -10.01 8.36
C GLY A 67 13.53 -9.30 9.37
N GLU A 68 14.08 -8.91 10.51
CA GLU A 68 13.34 -8.23 11.60
C GLU A 68 13.50 -6.71 11.50
N ILE A 69 12.42 -6.04 11.16
CA ILE A 69 12.35 -4.57 11.04
C ILE A 69 11.72 -4.00 12.32
N LYS A 70 12.54 -3.38 13.16
CA LYS A 70 12.14 -2.97 14.52
C LYS A 70 11.27 -1.73 14.58
N GLN A 71 11.36 -0.86 13.59
CA GLN A 71 10.59 0.38 13.50
C GLN A 71 9.67 0.33 12.29
N PRO A 72 8.45 0.84 12.37
CA PRO A 72 7.56 0.85 11.23
C PRO A 72 8.13 1.59 10.02
N VAL A 73 7.89 1.05 8.84
CA VAL A 73 8.08 1.75 7.58
C VAL A 73 6.87 2.63 7.35
N LEU A 74 7.09 3.89 7.01
CA LEU A 74 6.04 4.86 6.73
C LEU A 74 6.01 5.18 5.23
N VAL A 75 4.82 5.09 4.64
CA VAL A 75 4.53 5.59 3.29
C VAL A 75 3.50 6.70 3.42
N LYS A 76 3.83 7.90 2.99
CA LYS A 76 2.91 9.05 2.94
C LYS A 76 2.43 9.27 1.52
N VAL A 77 1.14 9.39 1.35
CA VAL A 77 0.46 9.67 0.08
C VAL A 77 -0.25 11.02 0.23
N HIS A 78 0.39 12.06 -0.27
CA HIS A 78 -0.12 13.42 -0.19
C HIS A 78 -0.77 13.83 -1.52
N GLY A 79 -2.10 14.00 -1.51
CA GLY A 79 -2.85 14.53 -2.62
C GLY A 79 -2.75 16.06 -2.68
N ALA A 80 -2.48 16.60 -3.86
CA ALA A 80 -2.29 18.04 -4.07
C ALA A 80 -3.38 18.68 -4.93
N GLY A 81 -4.45 17.95 -5.27
CA GLY A 81 -5.54 18.48 -6.08
C GLY A 81 -6.68 17.48 -6.30
N LEU A 82 -7.76 17.96 -6.94
CA LEU A 82 -8.95 17.17 -7.22
C LEU A 82 -9.02 16.65 -8.67
N ASP A 83 -7.94 16.76 -9.42
CA ASP A 83 -7.81 16.08 -10.71
C ASP A 83 -7.62 14.58 -10.51
N LEU A 84 -8.03 13.78 -11.49
CA LEU A 84 -7.90 12.33 -11.40
C LEU A 84 -6.43 11.92 -11.44
N ASP A 85 -6.01 11.25 -10.39
CA ASP A 85 -4.67 10.71 -10.25
C ASP A 85 -4.71 9.21 -9.93
N ALA A 86 -3.59 8.54 -10.09
CA ALA A 86 -3.45 7.11 -9.83
C ALA A 86 -2.15 6.80 -9.10
N PHE A 87 -2.23 5.84 -8.18
CA PHE A 87 -1.11 5.38 -7.38
C PHE A 87 -1.13 3.85 -7.25
N HIS A 88 0.04 3.24 -7.29
CA HIS A 88 0.20 1.81 -7.06
C HIS A 88 1.30 1.54 -6.03
N LEU A 89 0.95 0.77 -5.01
CA LEU A 89 1.84 0.38 -3.93
C LEU A 89 1.98 -1.15 -3.87
N VAL A 90 3.21 -1.63 -3.77
CA VAL A 90 3.50 -3.03 -3.48
C VAL A 90 4.24 -3.10 -2.14
N ILE A 91 3.71 -3.86 -1.20
CA ILE A 91 4.36 -4.20 0.07
C ILE A 91 4.70 -5.69 -0.02
N ALA A 92 5.98 -6.02 -0.08
CA ALA A 92 6.45 -7.39 -0.26
C ALA A 92 7.38 -7.79 0.89
N ALA A 93 6.93 -8.72 1.70
CA ALA A 93 7.74 -9.31 2.77
C ALA A 93 8.36 -10.64 2.31
N ALA A 94 9.65 -10.78 2.53
CA ALA A 94 10.37 -12.03 2.29
C ALA A 94 9.98 -13.10 3.31
N ASP A 95 10.41 -14.34 3.07
CA ASP A 95 10.23 -15.44 4.03
C ASP A 95 10.84 -15.07 5.39
N ASN A 96 10.12 -15.39 6.46
CA ASN A 96 10.48 -15.09 7.86
C ASN A 96 10.67 -13.60 8.17
N ALA A 97 10.16 -12.68 7.35
CA ALA A 97 10.23 -11.26 7.66
C ALA A 97 9.25 -10.87 8.77
N HIS A 98 9.67 -9.95 9.64
CA HIS A 98 8.83 -9.34 10.68
C HIS A 98 8.85 -7.82 10.48
N ALA A 99 7.70 -7.22 10.16
CA ALA A 99 7.64 -5.79 9.87
C ALA A 99 6.27 -5.18 10.07
N ASP A 100 6.26 -3.90 10.43
CA ASP A 100 5.09 -3.05 10.43
C ASP A 100 5.21 -1.98 9.34
N VAL A 101 4.12 -1.75 8.60
CA VAL A 101 4.05 -0.70 7.58
C VAL A 101 2.84 0.18 7.86
N VAL A 102 3.05 1.48 7.88
CA VAL A 102 1.98 2.48 7.99
C VAL A 102 1.90 3.23 6.67
N VAL A 103 0.69 3.35 6.13
CA VAL A 103 0.40 4.13 4.92
C VAL A 103 -0.56 5.25 5.31
N GLU A 104 -0.09 6.48 5.24
CA GLU A 104 -0.87 7.68 5.57
C GLU A 104 -1.29 8.40 4.28
N HIS A 105 -2.57 8.75 4.21
CA HIS A 105 -3.13 9.52 3.11
C HIS A 105 -3.68 10.83 3.63
N ASP A 106 -3.28 11.95 3.03
CA ASP A 106 -3.77 13.27 3.39
C ASP A 106 -3.90 14.21 2.19
N GLY A 107 -4.43 15.41 2.42
CA GLY A 107 -4.59 16.45 1.41
C GLY A 107 -5.86 16.33 0.57
N ASP A 108 -5.83 16.93 -0.63
CA ASP A 108 -6.92 16.92 -1.59
C ASP A 108 -6.65 15.87 -2.67
N ALA A 109 -7.61 14.97 -2.91
CA ALA A 109 -7.39 13.90 -3.87
C ALA A 109 -8.65 13.48 -4.63
N ARG A 110 -8.43 13.07 -5.87
CA ARG A 110 -9.34 12.21 -6.64
C ARG A 110 -8.54 11.02 -7.14
N LEU A 111 -8.35 10.03 -6.26
CA LEU A 111 -7.35 8.98 -6.39
C LEU A 111 -7.96 7.63 -6.76
N ALA A 112 -7.37 6.98 -7.77
CA ALA A 112 -7.52 5.56 -8.04
C ALA A 112 -6.27 4.83 -7.52
N GLU A 113 -6.42 3.99 -6.49
CA GLU A 113 -5.31 3.31 -5.83
C GLU A 113 -5.32 1.81 -6.08
N GLY A 114 -4.16 1.26 -6.42
CA GLY A 114 -3.88 -0.17 -6.39
C GLY A 114 -2.89 -0.50 -5.27
N VAL A 115 -3.21 -1.50 -4.47
CA VAL A 115 -2.29 -2.01 -3.42
C VAL A 115 -2.12 -3.50 -3.58
N GLU A 116 -0.88 -3.95 -3.59
CA GLU A 116 -0.51 -5.36 -3.50
C GLU A 116 0.23 -5.61 -2.19
N ILE A 117 -0.25 -6.56 -1.38
CA ILE A 117 0.42 -7.00 -0.16
C ILE A 117 0.78 -8.47 -0.34
N ILE A 118 2.06 -8.76 -0.30
CA ILE A 118 2.62 -10.09 -0.54
C ILE A 118 3.44 -10.48 0.69
N THR A 119 3.04 -11.54 1.38
CA THR A 119 3.80 -12.06 2.50
C THR A 119 4.46 -13.38 2.13
N GLY A 120 5.76 -13.46 2.36
CA GLY A 120 6.53 -14.69 2.22
C GLY A 120 6.18 -15.70 3.31
N LYS A 121 6.72 -16.94 3.20
CA LYS A 121 6.46 -18.02 4.16
C LYS A 121 6.92 -17.64 5.57
N TYR A 122 6.10 -17.96 6.55
CA TYR A 122 6.40 -17.77 7.98
C TYR A 122 6.71 -16.32 8.37
N SER A 123 6.30 -15.36 7.54
CA SER A 123 6.47 -13.94 7.84
C SER A 123 5.35 -13.44 8.76
N HIS A 124 5.63 -12.39 9.53
CA HIS A 124 4.68 -11.70 10.39
C HIS A 124 4.64 -10.23 10.03
N VAL A 125 3.56 -9.80 9.40
CA VAL A 125 3.44 -8.44 8.87
C VAL A 125 2.20 -7.76 9.41
N SER A 126 2.33 -6.48 9.74
CA SER A 126 1.20 -5.62 10.02
C SER A 126 1.21 -4.45 9.04
N THR A 127 0.06 -4.15 8.45
CA THR A 127 -0.12 -2.99 7.57
C THR A 127 -1.29 -2.16 8.07
N THR A 128 -1.09 -0.86 8.25
CA THR A 128 -2.12 0.08 8.68
C THR A 128 -2.24 1.20 7.67
N PHE A 129 -3.41 1.32 7.06
CA PHE A 129 -3.74 2.39 6.12
C PHE A 129 -4.61 3.41 6.85
N ILE A 130 -4.16 4.66 6.90
CA ILE A 130 -4.86 5.78 7.53
C ILE A 130 -5.20 6.77 6.43
N GLN A 131 -6.48 7.13 6.33
CA GLN A 131 -7.00 8.00 5.29
C GLN A 131 -7.63 9.24 5.94
N GLU A 132 -6.88 10.35 5.91
CA GLU A 132 -7.25 11.65 6.47
C GLU A 132 -7.45 12.68 5.34
N TRP A 133 -8.21 12.31 4.33
CA TRP A 133 -8.46 13.16 3.18
C TRP A 133 -9.27 14.41 3.54
N ASN A 134 -8.96 15.52 2.89
CA ASN A 134 -9.77 16.74 3.00
C ASN A 134 -11.19 16.54 2.40
N THR A 135 -12.12 17.38 2.83
CA THR A 135 -13.46 17.46 2.25
C THR A 135 -13.40 17.72 0.74
N GLY A 136 -14.23 17.02 -0.04
CA GLY A 136 -14.23 17.05 -1.50
C GLY A 136 -13.42 15.94 -2.13
N SER A 137 -12.53 15.31 -1.38
CA SER A 137 -11.69 14.22 -1.87
C SER A 137 -12.47 12.94 -2.14
N LYS A 138 -12.05 12.21 -3.17
CA LYS A 138 -12.61 10.92 -3.55
C LYS A 138 -11.48 9.92 -3.72
N HIS A 139 -11.48 8.88 -2.92
CA HIS A 139 -10.49 7.80 -2.97
C HIS A 139 -11.18 6.46 -3.23
N VAL A 140 -10.79 5.80 -4.30
CA VAL A 140 -11.27 4.44 -4.61
C VAL A 140 -10.06 3.54 -4.79
N GLY A 141 -9.91 2.57 -3.89
CA GLY A 141 -8.76 1.66 -3.83
C GLY A 141 -9.14 0.19 -3.98
N ASN A 142 -8.20 -0.59 -4.50
CA ASN A 142 -8.27 -2.05 -4.54
C ASN A 142 -7.02 -2.61 -3.87
N HIS A 143 -7.21 -3.31 -2.74
CA HIS A 143 -6.15 -4.01 -2.04
C HIS A 143 -6.20 -5.50 -2.40
N ARG A 144 -5.14 -5.99 -3.00
CA ARG A 144 -4.92 -7.39 -3.33
C ARG A 144 -3.88 -7.97 -2.40
N ILE A 145 -4.26 -9.03 -1.70
CA ILE A 145 -3.47 -9.62 -0.63
C ILE A 145 -3.15 -11.06 -0.99
N ARG A 146 -1.88 -11.44 -0.88
CA ARG A 146 -1.45 -12.84 -0.91
C ARG A 146 -0.72 -13.18 0.36
N VAL A 147 -1.25 -14.18 1.10
CA VAL A 147 -0.65 -14.63 2.36
C VAL A 147 0.04 -15.97 2.14
N GLY A 148 1.35 -15.99 2.37
CA GLY A 148 2.19 -17.18 2.21
C GLY A 148 1.92 -18.24 3.28
N GLU A 149 2.44 -19.46 3.06
CA GLU A 149 2.38 -20.59 4.00
C GLU A 149 2.90 -20.20 5.38
N GLY A 150 2.13 -20.48 6.44
CA GLY A 150 2.48 -20.19 7.82
C GLY A 150 2.65 -18.71 8.14
N ALA A 151 2.39 -17.80 7.20
CA ALA A 151 2.49 -16.37 7.43
C ALA A 151 1.28 -15.81 8.18
N SER A 152 1.49 -14.74 8.92
CA SER A 152 0.44 -13.97 9.60
C SER A 152 0.46 -12.53 9.11
N LEU A 153 -0.68 -12.04 8.61
CA LEU A 153 -0.88 -10.66 8.19
C LEU A 153 -2.02 -10.03 8.99
N ARG A 154 -1.74 -8.89 9.62
CA ARG A 154 -2.77 -7.98 10.11
C ARG A 154 -2.89 -6.80 9.16
N HIS A 155 -4.08 -6.58 8.61
CA HIS A 155 -4.35 -5.48 7.68
C HIS A 155 -5.46 -4.60 8.23
N ALA A 156 -5.15 -3.35 8.55
CA ALA A 156 -6.10 -2.39 9.09
C ALA A 156 -6.29 -1.20 8.14
N VAL A 157 -7.54 -0.77 7.96
CA VAL A 157 -7.89 0.46 7.23
C VAL A 157 -8.71 1.36 8.14
N VAL A 158 -8.24 2.59 8.30
CA VAL A 158 -8.87 3.63 9.12
C VAL A 158 -9.20 4.80 8.22
N THR A 159 -10.49 5.13 8.08
CA THR A 159 -10.96 6.25 7.25
C THR A 159 -11.53 7.33 8.15
N LEU A 160 -10.94 8.51 8.11
CA LEU A 160 -11.26 9.65 8.98
C LEU A 160 -11.73 10.89 8.19
N GLY A 161 -11.75 10.84 6.86
CA GLY A 161 -12.11 11.99 6.03
C GLY A 161 -12.40 11.62 4.58
N GLY A 162 -12.64 12.65 3.75
CA GLY A 162 -13.02 12.51 2.35
C GLY A 162 -14.54 12.40 2.14
N ASP A 163 -15.02 12.82 0.96
CA ASP A 163 -16.44 12.72 0.60
C ASP A 163 -16.83 11.31 0.17
N VAL A 164 -15.91 10.60 -0.49
CA VAL A 164 -16.09 9.21 -0.93
C VAL A 164 -14.81 8.44 -0.72
N VAL A 165 -14.85 7.47 0.15
CA VAL A 165 -13.77 6.49 0.28
C VAL A 165 -14.34 5.09 0.12
N ARG A 166 -13.81 4.33 -0.84
CA ARG A 166 -14.19 2.95 -1.08
C ARG A 166 -12.93 2.11 -1.27
N ILE A 167 -12.68 1.21 -0.36
CA ILE A 167 -11.59 0.23 -0.46
C ILE A 167 -12.20 -1.15 -0.65
N ARG A 168 -11.84 -1.80 -1.76
CA ARG A 168 -12.13 -3.21 -2.00
C ARG A 168 -10.92 -4.04 -1.61
N MET A 169 -11.15 -5.11 -0.90
CA MET A 169 -10.11 -6.05 -0.49
C MET A 169 -10.42 -7.43 -1.06
N ASP A 170 -9.42 -8.02 -1.72
CA ASP A 170 -9.48 -9.40 -2.21
C ASP A 170 -8.21 -10.12 -1.73
N GLN A 171 -8.34 -11.35 -1.27
CA GLN A 171 -7.24 -12.12 -0.67
C GLN A 171 -7.13 -13.52 -1.25
N ASP A 172 -5.90 -13.98 -1.36
CA ASP A 172 -5.52 -15.34 -1.70
C ASP A 172 -4.58 -15.91 -0.63
N PHE A 173 -4.73 -17.18 -0.30
CA PHE A 173 -3.85 -17.90 0.62
C PHE A 173 -3.00 -18.89 -0.16
N ASP A 174 -1.67 -18.76 -0.03
CA ASP A 174 -0.69 -19.56 -0.78
C ASP A 174 -0.01 -20.56 0.14
N GLY A 175 -0.81 -21.48 0.67
CA GLY A 175 -0.34 -22.56 1.54
C GLY A 175 -1.15 -22.75 2.83
N GLU A 176 -0.73 -23.74 3.61
CA GLU A 176 -1.38 -24.10 4.87
C GLU A 176 -0.97 -23.12 5.99
N GLN A 177 -1.79 -23.05 7.05
CA GLN A 177 -1.55 -22.28 8.27
C GLN A 177 -1.33 -20.76 8.04
N ALA A 178 -1.75 -20.25 6.89
CA ALA A 178 -1.77 -18.82 6.63
C ALA A 178 -2.90 -18.15 7.44
N ASP A 179 -2.58 -17.03 8.10
CA ASP A 179 -3.53 -16.27 8.93
C ASP A 179 -3.65 -14.82 8.42
N LEU A 180 -4.89 -14.35 8.29
CA LEU A 180 -5.20 -13.00 7.90
C LEU A 180 -6.26 -12.37 8.81
N ASN A 181 -5.89 -11.29 9.47
CA ASN A 181 -6.82 -10.49 10.27
C ASN A 181 -7.04 -9.13 9.59
N MET A 182 -8.26 -8.87 9.12
CA MET A 182 -8.64 -7.61 8.49
C MET A 182 -9.53 -6.79 9.41
N LEU A 183 -9.17 -5.52 9.59
CA LEU A 183 -9.87 -4.55 10.43
C LEU A 183 -10.23 -3.31 9.61
N GLY A 184 -11.45 -2.81 9.80
CA GLY A 184 -11.92 -1.56 9.18
C GLY A 184 -12.56 -0.64 10.22
N ILE A 185 -12.14 0.63 10.24
CA ILE A 185 -12.73 1.67 11.09
C ILE A 185 -13.08 2.85 10.20
N TYR A 186 -14.33 3.29 10.26
CA TYR A 186 -14.83 4.39 9.45
C TYR A 186 -15.52 5.41 10.35
N PHE A 187 -15.08 6.65 10.28
CA PHE A 187 -15.73 7.81 10.91
C PHE A 187 -16.35 8.68 9.82
N VAL A 188 -17.63 9.00 9.97
CA VAL A 188 -18.42 9.81 9.03
C VAL A 188 -18.80 11.12 9.71
#